data_8205509f763e4a1a0e3b4ba9c96ba691
#
_entry.id   8205509f763e4a1a0e3b4ba9c96ba691
#
_cell.length_a   1.000
_cell.length_b   1.000
_cell.length_c   1.000
_cell.angle_alpha   90.00
_cell.angle_beta   90.00
_cell.angle_gamma   90.00
#
_symmetry.space_group_name_H-M   'P 1'
#
loop_
_entity.id
_entity.type
_entity.pdbx_description
1 polymer ?
#
loop_
_entity_poly.entity_id
_entity_poly.type
_entity_poly.pdbx_seq_one_letter_code
_entity_poly.pdbx_strand_id
1 'polypeptide(L)'
;VSSTPSAAPTRRRRNVLVAGLTLLVVLATAPVAAGRAPIRAEGPLATAAGVPADAVAGTVEGIDISHWQGAINWTLVAGAGKKFAIMKATESTNYTDPTYATNQARAKAAGLWTGAYHFARPSTNANDAKNEAAHFASVMNLGVGDLIPALDLEDSGGLSVAALQAWTTTFVREIYARVGVRPMIYTSPAFWTKYMGNSRALADAGYKTLWVAHWGVSMPTIPAANWGGHGWTFWQYSSTGTVAGIAGRVDLDRFNGTDLATQAYSIFKLTASHPSGSVKQGGSSAANVAILRTNFTSGVALDVSGLPAGTTAVFSANPTTGSSATMTVTTHPDPIATPVGTYPLTITGVSSGLTRTAKLNLVVSDGIAPTVTAPTTRLWSGRTLGTSTVPVRIGWTATDPSGITSSGLQRSANGGSWTTSSLPSTAAMAADSSIPIAGTATHRARAGDSRANVSPWLAAAPVRASVYQQSSGAIAWTGVWSTTGWSGASGGSVRYATGKGASATFRFTGSSVAWVAAKGSTRGSAWVYVDGAYAGSVSLHSSTGQSRAIVFARNWSTVGTHTLRIVVAGTAGHA
;
A
#
# COMPACT_ATOMS: atom_id res chain seq x y z
N VAL A 1 -12.80 69.34 -4.21
CA VAL A 1 -11.91 69.27 -3.07
C VAL A 1 -11.57 67.79 -2.81
N SER A 2 -10.29 67.50 -3.05
CA SER A 2 -9.49 66.42 -2.52
C SER A 2 -9.97 64.98 -2.74
N SER A 3 -9.46 64.39 -3.79
CA SER A 3 -9.34 62.97 -4.08
C SER A 3 -8.13 62.37 -3.40
N THR A 4 -8.27 61.21 -2.74
CA THR A 4 -7.16 60.36 -2.37
C THR A 4 -7.27 59.01 -3.13
N PRO A 5 -6.17 58.49 -3.70
CA PRO A 5 -6.20 57.27 -4.46
C PRO A 5 -5.99 56.02 -3.60
N SER A 6 -6.73 54.98 -3.97
CA SER A 6 -6.62 53.61 -3.45
C SER A 6 -5.28 52.97 -3.79
N ALA A 7 -4.57 52.44 -2.78
CA ALA A 7 -3.35 51.69 -2.95
C ALA A 7 -3.65 50.19 -3.21
N ALA A 8 -3.07 49.67 -4.29
CA ALA A 8 -3.06 48.24 -4.61
C ALA A 8 -2.11 47.43 -3.69
N PRO A 9 -2.38 46.15 -3.42
CA PRO A 9 -1.51 45.33 -2.55
C PRO A 9 -0.30 44.84 -3.32
N THR A 10 0.87 45.17 -2.83
CA THR A 10 2.19 44.71 -3.27
C THR A 10 2.37 43.21 -2.97
N ARG A 11 2.65 42.44 -4.02
CA ARG A 11 3.15 41.06 -3.94
C ARG A 11 4.54 41.06 -3.28
N ARG A 12 4.66 40.49 -2.09
CA ARG A 12 5.96 40.15 -1.48
C ARG A 12 6.56 38.94 -2.22
N ARG A 13 7.62 39.17 -2.96
CA ARG A 13 8.55 38.12 -3.41
C ARG A 13 9.31 37.59 -2.20
N ARG A 14 9.20 36.29 -1.91
CA ARG A 14 10.09 35.60 -0.99
C ARG A 14 11.42 35.37 -1.71
N ASN A 15 12.45 36.08 -1.27
CA ASN A 15 13.84 35.80 -1.61
C ASN A 15 14.24 34.52 -0.89
N VAL A 16 14.60 33.49 -1.66
CA VAL A 16 15.28 32.30 -1.16
C VAL A 16 16.74 32.67 -1.00
N LEU A 17 17.21 32.78 0.22
CA LEU A 17 18.63 32.97 0.54
C LEU A 17 19.31 31.61 0.42
N VAL A 18 20.14 31.44 -0.61
CA VAL A 18 21.07 30.30 -0.72
C VAL A 18 22.26 30.62 0.16
N ALA A 19 22.35 30.02 1.34
CA ALA A 19 23.53 30.06 2.19
C ALA A 19 24.58 29.12 1.63
N GLY A 20 25.60 29.65 0.97
CA GLY A 20 26.80 28.92 0.61
C GLY A 20 27.59 28.53 1.87
N LEU A 21 27.72 27.22 2.10
CA LEU A 21 28.56 26.67 3.16
C LEU A 21 30.01 26.64 2.66
N THR A 22 30.83 27.56 3.11
CA THR A 22 32.28 27.57 2.89
C THR A 22 32.87 26.51 3.84
N LEU A 23 33.36 25.41 3.29
CA LEU A 23 34.08 24.37 4.03
C LEU A 23 35.46 24.88 4.40
N LEU A 24 35.67 25.23 5.67
CA LEU A 24 37.00 25.53 6.22
C LEU A 24 37.68 24.20 6.56
N VAL A 25 38.66 23.78 5.72
CA VAL A 25 39.52 22.64 6.03
C VAL A 25 40.54 23.06 7.06
N VAL A 26 40.35 22.71 8.31
CA VAL A 26 41.35 22.78 9.35
C VAL A 26 42.14 21.47 9.31
N LEU A 27 43.35 21.52 8.79
CA LEU A 27 44.33 20.45 8.92
C LEU A 27 44.81 20.38 10.38
N ALA A 28 44.16 19.57 11.20
CA ALA A 28 44.70 19.15 12.48
C ALA A 28 45.56 17.91 12.24
N THR A 29 46.87 18.06 12.37
CA THR A 29 47.80 16.93 12.45
C THR A 29 47.57 16.22 13.79
N ALA A 30 46.77 15.16 13.77
CA ALA A 30 46.74 14.23 14.90
C ALA A 30 48.06 13.45 14.93
N PRO A 31 48.61 13.18 16.11
CA PRO A 31 49.80 12.34 16.21
C PRO A 31 49.43 10.96 15.70
N VAL A 32 50.22 10.47 14.75
CA VAL A 32 50.17 9.07 14.30
C VAL A 32 50.48 8.22 15.54
N ALA A 33 49.47 7.61 16.12
CA ALA A 33 49.72 6.51 17.05
C ALA A 33 50.45 5.43 16.26
N ALA A 34 51.70 5.18 16.66
CA ALA A 34 52.48 4.13 16.07
C ALA A 34 51.70 2.83 16.17
N GLY A 35 51.16 2.38 15.03
CA GLY A 35 50.43 1.13 14.95
C GLY A 35 51.36 0.02 15.44
N ARG A 36 50.94 -0.64 16.51
CA ARG A 36 51.61 -1.83 16.99
C ARG A 36 51.58 -2.82 15.84
N ALA A 37 52.79 -3.22 15.37
CA ALA A 37 52.91 -4.22 14.32
C ALA A 37 52.04 -5.43 14.66
N PRO A 38 51.36 -6.05 13.69
CA PRO A 38 50.59 -7.25 13.96
C PRO A 38 51.48 -8.27 14.59
N ILE A 39 51.09 -8.76 15.77
CA ILE A 39 51.72 -9.91 16.38
C ILE A 39 51.33 -11.08 15.50
N ARG A 40 52.15 -11.44 14.54
CA ARG A 40 52.07 -12.72 13.83
C ARG A 40 52.10 -13.81 14.91
N ALA A 41 51.20 -14.79 14.80
CA ALA A 41 51.27 -15.99 15.62
C ALA A 41 52.65 -16.61 15.36
N GLU A 42 53.62 -16.29 16.22
CA GLU A 42 54.93 -16.93 16.19
C GLU A 42 54.78 -18.36 16.68
N GLY A 43 54.58 -19.27 15.72
CA GLY A 43 55.01 -20.66 15.96
C GLY A 43 56.56 -20.68 16.00
N PRO A 44 57.20 -21.66 16.64
CA PRO A 44 58.64 -21.70 16.77
C PRO A 44 59.30 -21.60 15.40
N LEU A 45 60.29 -20.70 15.27
CA LEU A 45 61.14 -20.49 14.09
C LEU A 45 61.82 -21.84 13.72
N ALA A 46 61.13 -22.62 12.89
CA ALA A 46 61.77 -23.67 12.12
C ALA A 46 62.26 -23.04 10.82
N THR A 47 63.56 -22.89 10.70
CA THR A 47 64.23 -22.70 9.41
C THR A 47 64.05 -23.97 8.58
N ALA A 48 62.89 -24.16 7.99
CA ALA A 48 62.70 -25.25 7.05
C ALA A 48 62.97 -24.71 5.66
N ALA A 49 64.05 -25.25 5.05
CA ALA A 49 64.24 -25.21 3.61
C ALA A 49 62.95 -25.64 2.95
N GLY A 50 62.47 -24.85 1.95
CA GLY A 50 61.19 -25.10 1.31
C GLY A 50 61.11 -26.50 0.72
N VAL A 51 60.25 -27.33 1.30
CA VAL A 51 59.75 -28.53 0.65
C VAL A 51 58.82 -28.02 -0.44
N PRO A 52 59.01 -28.36 -1.72
CA PRO A 52 57.99 -28.09 -2.72
C PRO A 52 56.72 -28.77 -2.23
N ALA A 53 55.70 -28.01 -1.96
CA ALA A 53 54.42 -28.58 -1.59
C ALA A 53 53.86 -29.28 -2.82
N ASP A 54 54.00 -30.60 -2.91
CA ASP A 54 53.34 -31.40 -3.94
C ASP A 54 51.88 -31.03 -3.94
N ALA A 55 51.33 -30.76 -5.14
CA ALA A 55 49.92 -30.44 -5.29
C ALA A 55 49.07 -31.53 -4.65
N VAL A 56 48.32 -31.20 -3.62
CA VAL A 56 47.35 -32.14 -3.04
C VAL A 56 46.27 -32.37 -4.09
N ALA A 57 46.17 -33.60 -4.57
CA ALA A 57 45.21 -33.91 -5.65
C ALA A 57 43.77 -33.50 -5.22
N GLY A 58 43.05 -32.84 -6.14
CA GLY A 58 41.71 -32.38 -5.89
C GLY A 58 41.60 -31.02 -5.17
N THR A 59 42.69 -30.22 -5.13
CA THR A 59 42.68 -28.88 -4.54
C THR A 59 42.91 -27.80 -5.58
N VAL A 60 42.49 -26.57 -5.28
CA VAL A 60 42.69 -25.36 -6.08
C VAL A 60 43.59 -24.39 -5.32
N GLU A 61 44.61 -23.87 -6.01
CA GLU A 61 45.57 -22.95 -5.43
C GLU A 61 45.09 -21.50 -5.44
N GLY A 62 45.38 -20.77 -4.36
CA GLY A 62 45.07 -19.36 -4.18
C GLY A 62 46.13 -18.64 -3.35
N ILE A 63 45.79 -17.44 -2.95
CA ILE A 63 46.60 -16.57 -2.11
C ILE A 63 45.71 -15.76 -1.18
N ASP A 64 46.26 -15.31 -0.04
CA ASP A 64 45.68 -14.17 0.63
C ASP A 64 46.64 -13.00 0.74
N ILE A 65 46.08 -11.79 0.79
CA ILE A 65 46.86 -10.54 0.66
C ILE A 65 46.25 -9.42 1.53
N SER A 66 47.13 -8.41 1.75
CA SER A 66 46.74 -7.10 2.26
C SER A 66 47.56 -6.00 1.56
N HIS A 67 47.55 -4.78 2.07
CA HIS A 67 48.39 -3.70 1.60
C HIS A 67 49.89 -4.01 1.64
N TRP A 68 50.30 -5.00 2.44
CA TRP A 68 51.71 -5.39 2.57
C TRP A 68 52.34 -5.95 1.29
N GLN A 69 51.53 -6.52 0.39
CA GLN A 69 52.01 -7.03 -0.89
C GLN A 69 52.25 -5.93 -1.93
N GLY A 70 51.86 -4.67 -1.62
CA GLY A 70 52.08 -3.52 -2.48
C GLY A 70 51.36 -3.62 -3.84
N ALA A 71 52.01 -3.23 -4.89
CA ALA A 71 51.47 -3.31 -6.24
C ALA A 71 51.52 -4.74 -6.79
N ILE A 72 50.38 -5.27 -7.24
CA ILE A 72 50.23 -6.64 -7.73
C ILE A 72 49.92 -6.63 -9.24
N ASN A 73 50.61 -7.46 -10.00
CA ASN A 73 50.27 -7.76 -11.39
C ASN A 73 49.38 -9.02 -11.43
N TRP A 74 48.09 -8.80 -11.45
CA TRP A 74 47.08 -9.87 -11.36
C TRP A 74 47.06 -10.82 -12.56
N THR A 75 47.48 -10.37 -13.74
CA THR A 75 47.62 -11.23 -14.92
C THR A 75 48.73 -12.28 -14.70
N LEU A 76 49.83 -11.88 -14.10
CA LEU A 76 50.90 -12.83 -13.76
C LEU A 76 50.50 -13.77 -12.63
N VAL A 77 49.74 -13.29 -11.63
CA VAL A 77 49.21 -14.13 -10.53
C VAL A 77 48.28 -15.22 -11.10
N ALA A 78 47.38 -14.84 -11.99
CA ALA A 78 46.48 -15.81 -12.66
C ALA A 78 47.30 -16.78 -13.55
N GLY A 79 48.30 -16.29 -14.29
CA GLY A 79 49.20 -17.09 -15.10
C GLY A 79 50.06 -18.05 -14.28
N ALA A 80 50.34 -17.75 -13.02
CA ALA A 80 51.00 -18.65 -12.06
C ALA A 80 50.09 -19.75 -11.50
N GLY A 81 48.90 -19.90 -12.06
CA GLY A 81 47.94 -20.98 -11.68
C GLY A 81 47.05 -20.66 -10.50
N LYS A 82 47.13 -19.46 -9.91
CA LYS A 82 46.24 -19.09 -8.81
C LYS A 82 44.83 -18.83 -9.33
N LYS A 83 43.82 -19.34 -8.62
CA LYS A 83 42.40 -19.29 -9.01
C LYS A 83 41.56 -18.41 -8.08
N PHE A 84 42.06 -18.10 -6.89
CA PHE A 84 41.39 -17.20 -5.97
C PHE A 84 42.36 -16.35 -5.16
N ALA A 85 41.88 -15.23 -4.65
CA ALA A 85 42.59 -14.36 -3.74
C ALA A 85 41.63 -13.85 -2.63
N ILE A 86 41.98 -14.06 -1.37
CA ILE A 86 41.24 -13.52 -0.22
C ILE A 86 42.01 -12.29 0.28
N MET A 87 41.30 -11.15 0.41
CA MET A 87 41.93 -9.85 0.61
C MET A 87 41.50 -9.22 1.91
N LYS A 88 42.44 -8.63 2.66
CA LYS A 88 42.11 -7.77 3.79
C LYS A 88 41.21 -6.62 3.31
N ALA A 89 40.03 -6.52 3.86
CA ALA A 89 39.14 -5.40 3.63
C ALA A 89 39.17 -4.42 4.80
N THR A 90 39.14 -4.93 6.02
CA THR A 90 39.09 -4.11 7.24
C THR A 90 39.84 -4.75 8.39
N GLU A 91 40.15 -3.94 9.40
CA GLU A 91 40.68 -4.36 10.70
C GLU A 91 40.05 -3.49 11.79
N SER A 92 39.70 -4.06 12.93
CA SER A 92 39.07 -3.32 14.02
C SER A 92 37.83 -2.53 13.57
N THR A 93 37.41 -1.53 14.33
CA THR A 93 36.20 -0.74 14.07
C THR A 93 36.35 0.34 13.00
N ASN A 94 37.57 0.64 12.54
CA ASN A 94 37.83 1.86 11.74
C ASN A 94 38.96 1.78 10.68
N TYR A 95 39.72 0.70 10.61
CA TYR A 95 40.77 0.57 9.57
C TYR A 95 40.19 -0.12 8.34
N THR A 96 40.31 0.54 7.21
CA THR A 96 40.04 -0.01 5.87
C THR A 96 41.36 -0.20 5.12
N ASP A 97 41.60 -1.40 4.57
CA ASP A 97 42.80 -1.64 3.76
C ASP A 97 42.74 -0.79 2.47
N PRO A 98 43.69 0.12 2.26
CA PRO A 98 43.65 1.05 1.14
C PRO A 98 43.74 0.39 -0.22
N THR A 99 44.20 -0.86 -0.29
CA THR A 99 44.38 -1.59 -1.55
C THR A 99 43.21 -2.52 -1.88
N TYR A 100 42.31 -2.79 -0.94
CA TYR A 100 41.23 -3.78 -1.07
C TYR A 100 40.41 -3.59 -2.35
N ALA A 101 39.76 -2.45 -2.51
CA ALA A 101 38.86 -2.20 -3.63
C ALA A 101 39.56 -2.32 -5.00
N THR A 102 40.79 -1.80 -5.09
CA THR A 102 41.58 -1.87 -6.31
C THR A 102 42.02 -3.29 -6.64
N ASN A 103 42.49 -4.03 -5.63
CA ASN A 103 42.94 -5.42 -5.80
C ASN A 103 41.75 -6.33 -6.15
N GLN A 104 40.57 -6.17 -5.48
CA GLN A 104 39.37 -6.94 -5.79
C GLN A 104 38.96 -6.75 -7.27
N ALA A 105 38.87 -5.51 -7.74
CA ALA A 105 38.48 -5.22 -9.12
C ALA A 105 39.49 -5.81 -10.15
N ARG A 106 40.80 -5.66 -9.90
CA ARG A 106 41.85 -6.15 -10.80
C ARG A 106 41.97 -7.67 -10.80
N ALA A 107 41.84 -8.32 -9.64
CA ALA A 107 41.84 -9.79 -9.55
C ALA A 107 40.67 -10.40 -10.30
N LYS A 108 39.47 -9.83 -10.15
CA LYS A 108 38.27 -10.25 -10.92
C LYS A 108 38.47 -10.08 -12.42
N ALA A 109 39.05 -8.93 -12.85
CA ALA A 109 39.35 -8.69 -14.25
C ALA A 109 40.39 -9.68 -14.83
N ALA A 110 41.25 -10.25 -13.97
CA ALA A 110 42.20 -11.30 -14.33
C ALA A 110 41.57 -12.72 -14.24
N GLY A 111 40.29 -12.85 -13.91
CA GLY A 111 39.55 -14.12 -13.86
C GLY A 111 39.71 -14.91 -12.55
N LEU A 112 40.16 -14.29 -11.47
CA LEU A 112 40.26 -14.93 -10.16
C LEU A 112 38.92 -14.76 -9.40
N TRP A 113 38.56 -15.76 -8.59
CA TRP A 113 37.60 -15.58 -7.49
C TRP A 113 38.24 -14.69 -6.42
N THR A 114 37.44 -13.78 -5.87
CA THR A 114 37.92 -12.87 -4.82
C THR A 114 37.17 -13.09 -3.51
N GLY A 115 37.87 -12.92 -2.39
CA GLY A 115 37.29 -12.95 -1.06
C GLY A 115 37.66 -11.70 -0.27
N ALA A 116 36.87 -11.38 0.75
CA ALA A 116 37.20 -10.32 1.70
C ALA A 116 37.39 -10.92 3.10
N TYR A 117 38.42 -10.46 3.83
CA TYR A 117 38.53 -10.81 5.24
C TYR A 117 38.57 -9.57 6.13
N HIS A 118 38.12 -9.74 7.35
CA HIS A 118 38.22 -8.80 8.44
C HIS A 118 39.18 -9.32 9.49
N PHE A 119 40.20 -8.56 9.78
CA PHE A 119 41.13 -8.87 10.84
C PHE A 119 40.55 -8.41 12.18
N ALA A 120 40.21 -9.36 13.04
CA ALA A 120 39.56 -9.08 14.32
C ALA A 120 40.52 -8.45 15.34
N ARG A 121 40.05 -7.45 16.05
CA ARG A 121 40.71 -6.85 17.22
C ARG A 121 39.79 -6.85 18.43
N PRO A 122 39.45 -8.03 18.96
CA PRO A 122 38.49 -8.15 20.03
C PRO A 122 38.86 -7.31 21.25
N SER A 123 37.87 -6.70 21.88
CA SER A 123 38.06 -5.91 23.11
C SER A 123 36.92 -6.09 24.09
N THR A 124 37.08 -5.55 25.29
CA THR A 124 36.07 -5.59 26.37
C THR A 124 34.92 -4.58 26.13
N ASN A 125 34.95 -3.78 25.08
CA ASN A 125 33.88 -2.84 24.76
C ASN A 125 32.60 -3.61 24.39
N ALA A 126 31.50 -3.28 25.03
CA ALA A 126 30.23 -4.00 24.91
C ALA A 126 29.67 -4.10 23.48
N ASN A 127 29.99 -3.16 22.60
CA ASN A 127 29.53 -3.13 21.20
C ASN A 127 30.63 -3.46 20.18
N ASP A 128 31.79 -3.84 20.62
CA ASP A 128 32.98 -4.00 19.78
C ASP A 128 32.74 -4.95 18.61
N ALA A 129 32.32 -6.19 18.88
CA ALA A 129 32.01 -7.18 17.85
C ALA A 129 30.99 -6.69 16.81
N LYS A 130 29.97 -5.93 17.26
CA LYS A 130 28.95 -5.36 16.35
C LYS A 130 29.53 -4.25 15.50
N ASN A 131 30.37 -3.40 16.09
CA ASN A 131 31.00 -2.28 15.39
C ASN A 131 32.01 -2.76 14.35
N GLU A 132 32.85 -3.76 14.69
CA GLU A 132 33.76 -4.38 13.74
C GLU A 132 33.00 -5.08 12.61
N ALA A 133 31.95 -5.83 12.90
CA ALA A 133 31.11 -6.46 11.89
C ALA A 133 30.39 -5.42 11.01
N ALA A 134 29.93 -4.31 11.59
CA ALA A 134 29.30 -3.23 10.85
C ALA A 134 30.29 -2.54 9.90
N HIS A 135 31.50 -2.26 10.38
CA HIS A 135 32.55 -1.69 9.56
C HIS A 135 32.93 -2.61 8.40
N PHE A 136 33.17 -3.90 8.67
CA PHE A 136 33.45 -4.89 7.63
C PHE A 136 32.34 -4.95 6.58
N ALA A 137 31.08 -5.05 7.01
CA ALA A 137 29.93 -5.10 6.11
C ALA A 137 29.78 -3.82 5.26
N SER A 138 30.27 -2.67 5.73
CA SER A 138 30.20 -1.41 4.98
C SER A 138 31.25 -1.28 3.89
N VAL A 139 32.38 -2.01 4.02
CA VAL A 139 33.52 -1.93 3.11
C VAL A 139 33.51 -3.05 2.08
N MET A 140 33.19 -4.29 2.50
CA MET A 140 33.17 -5.42 1.57
C MET A 140 32.11 -5.23 0.47
N ASN A 141 32.52 -5.31 -0.78
CA ASN A 141 31.66 -5.19 -1.95
C ASN A 141 31.46 -6.57 -2.58
N LEU A 142 30.52 -7.35 -2.00
CA LEU A 142 30.29 -8.72 -2.43
C LEU A 142 29.30 -8.79 -3.61
N GLY A 143 29.68 -9.56 -4.63
CA GLY A 143 28.87 -9.75 -5.83
C GLY A 143 29.22 -11.03 -6.58
N VAL A 144 28.99 -11.03 -7.89
CA VAL A 144 29.36 -12.15 -8.76
C VAL A 144 30.89 -12.29 -8.78
N GLY A 145 31.38 -13.54 -8.62
CA GLY A 145 32.81 -13.84 -8.58
C GLY A 145 33.47 -13.62 -7.22
N ASP A 146 32.66 -13.32 -6.15
CA ASP A 146 33.18 -13.29 -4.79
C ASP A 146 32.86 -14.58 -4.03
N LEU A 147 33.77 -14.96 -3.16
CA LEU A 147 33.59 -15.97 -2.13
C LEU A 147 32.83 -15.38 -0.93
N ILE A 148 32.31 -16.25 -0.05
CA ILE A 148 31.75 -15.80 1.23
C ILE A 148 32.82 -15.05 2.05
N PRO A 149 32.45 -14.03 2.86
CA PRO A 149 33.41 -13.24 3.62
C PRO A 149 34.06 -14.06 4.73
N ALA A 150 35.25 -13.62 5.19
CA ALA A 150 35.99 -14.28 6.25
C ALA A 150 36.13 -13.43 7.50
N LEU A 151 35.96 -14.05 8.67
CA LEU A 151 36.46 -13.55 9.95
C LEU A 151 37.85 -14.12 10.18
N ASP A 152 38.86 -13.28 10.23
CA ASP A 152 40.22 -13.61 10.59
C ASP A 152 40.39 -13.39 12.10
N LEU A 153 40.41 -14.51 12.82
CA LEU A 153 40.46 -14.54 14.30
C LEU A 153 41.76 -15.18 14.78
N GLU A 154 42.74 -14.33 15.05
CA GLU A 154 44.10 -14.73 15.54
C GLU A 154 44.61 -13.79 16.66
N ASP A 155 43.79 -12.84 17.10
CA ASP A 155 44.03 -12.01 18.27
C ASP A 155 42.93 -12.22 19.30
N SER A 156 43.30 -12.45 20.56
CA SER A 156 42.34 -12.64 21.64
C SER A 156 41.88 -11.31 22.28
N GLY A 157 42.58 -10.21 22.01
CA GLY A 157 42.34 -8.92 22.67
C GLY A 157 42.52 -8.97 24.20
N GLY A 158 43.13 -10.04 24.72
CA GLY A 158 43.21 -10.27 26.16
C GLY A 158 41.91 -10.78 26.80
N LEU A 159 40.92 -11.14 26.01
CA LEU A 159 39.65 -11.69 26.50
C LEU A 159 39.84 -13.11 27.07
N SER A 160 39.01 -13.45 28.05
CA SER A 160 38.87 -14.85 28.49
C SER A 160 38.27 -15.70 27.38
N VAL A 161 38.45 -17.00 27.42
CA VAL A 161 37.87 -17.97 26.48
C VAL A 161 36.36 -17.74 26.29
N ALA A 162 35.61 -17.61 27.36
CA ALA A 162 34.16 -17.39 27.28
C ALA A 162 33.79 -16.04 26.65
N ALA A 163 34.55 -14.99 26.99
CA ALA A 163 34.32 -13.65 26.41
C ALA A 163 34.65 -13.60 24.91
N LEU A 164 35.75 -14.27 24.50
CA LEU A 164 36.13 -14.34 23.08
C LEU A 164 35.11 -15.16 22.26
N GLN A 165 34.61 -16.27 22.81
CA GLN A 165 33.54 -17.05 22.18
C GLN A 165 32.27 -16.24 22.02
N ALA A 166 31.87 -15.45 23.01
CA ALA A 166 30.70 -14.56 22.95
C ALA A 166 30.91 -13.43 21.93
N TRP A 167 32.09 -12.80 21.89
CA TRP A 167 32.48 -11.78 20.92
C TRP A 167 32.37 -12.34 19.49
N THR A 168 33.04 -13.48 19.26
CA THR A 168 33.05 -14.15 17.94
C THR A 168 31.64 -14.51 17.48
N THR A 169 30.83 -15.08 18.38
CA THR A 169 29.44 -15.42 18.07
C THR A 169 28.63 -14.19 17.69
N THR A 170 28.85 -13.07 18.38
CA THR A 170 28.18 -11.79 18.08
C THR A 170 28.60 -11.27 16.72
N PHE A 171 29.89 -11.25 16.41
CA PHE A 171 30.42 -10.80 15.13
C PHE A 171 29.83 -11.59 13.95
N VAL A 172 29.91 -12.93 13.99
CA VAL A 172 29.45 -13.76 12.87
C VAL A 172 27.94 -13.72 12.66
N ARG A 173 27.16 -13.54 13.73
CA ARG A 173 25.71 -13.33 13.64
C ARG A 173 25.37 -11.97 13.02
N GLU A 174 26.12 -10.93 13.38
CA GLU A 174 25.94 -9.59 12.82
C GLU A 174 26.28 -9.57 11.33
N ILE A 175 27.37 -10.24 10.89
CA ILE A 175 27.68 -10.41 9.46
C ILE A 175 26.57 -11.17 8.76
N TYR A 176 26.09 -12.28 9.32
CA TYR A 176 24.97 -13.03 8.73
C TYR A 176 23.72 -12.16 8.57
N ALA A 177 23.39 -11.37 9.59
CA ALA A 177 22.23 -10.48 9.54
C ALA A 177 22.34 -9.41 8.44
N ARG A 178 23.57 -8.87 8.21
CA ARG A 178 23.81 -7.78 7.25
C ARG A 178 23.94 -8.26 5.82
N VAL A 179 24.65 -9.38 5.59
CA VAL A 179 24.98 -9.82 4.22
C VAL A 179 24.27 -11.09 3.79
N GLY A 180 23.63 -11.80 4.73
CA GLY A 180 22.76 -12.92 4.42
C GLY A 180 23.48 -14.26 4.21
N VAL A 181 24.79 -14.32 4.39
CA VAL A 181 25.56 -15.56 4.37
C VAL A 181 26.40 -15.68 5.63
N ARG A 182 26.66 -16.91 6.07
CA ARG A 182 27.56 -17.17 7.18
C ARG A 182 29.00 -16.96 6.72
N PRO A 183 29.81 -16.16 7.45
CA PRO A 183 31.22 -16.00 7.09
C PRO A 183 32.00 -17.31 7.34
N MET A 184 33.08 -17.50 6.59
CA MET A 184 34.11 -18.46 6.94
C MET A 184 34.92 -17.98 8.16
N ILE A 185 35.50 -18.91 8.88
CA ILE A 185 36.38 -18.62 10.03
C ILE A 185 37.82 -18.95 9.64
N TYR A 186 38.69 -17.93 9.67
CA TYR A 186 40.12 -18.16 9.61
C TYR A 186 40.70 -18.17 11.01
N THR A 187 41.58 -19.16 11.28
CA THR A 187 42.30 -19.32 12.54
C THR A 187 43.41 -20.36 12.41
N SER A 188 44.34 -20.39 13.38
CA SER A 188 45.26 -21.51 13.54
C SER A 188 44.77 -22.53 14.56
N PRO A 189 45.14 -23.82 14.46
CA PRO A 189 44.81 -24.84 15.44
C PRO A 189 45.28 -24.49 16.84
N ALA A 190 46.44 -23.90 16.97
CA ALA A 190 47.01 -23.47 18.23
C ALA A 190 46.22 -22.35 18.90
N PHE A 191 45.87 -21.33 18.12
CA PHE A 191 45.04 -20.21 18.59
C PHE A 191 43.66 -20.71 19.05
N TRP A 192 42.99 -21.49 18.21
CA TRP A 192 41.63 -21.97 18.51
C TRP A 192 41.62 -22.85 19.78
N THR A 193 42.59 -23.73 19.91
CA THR A 193 42.69 -24.58 21.10
C THR A 193 42.93 -23.76 22.36
N LYS A 194 43.87 -22.81 22.31
CA LYS A 194 44.26 -22.02 23.49
C LYS A 194 43.24 -20.96 23.88
N TYR A 195 42.76 -20.19 22.92
CA TYR A 195 41.97 -18.99 23.20
C TYR A 195 40.47 -19.17 22.97
N MET A 196 40.07 -20.19 22.20
CA MET A 196 38.67 -20.55 21.98
C MET A 196 38.26 -21.82 22.73
N GLY A 197 39.17 -22.38 23.55
CA GLY A 197 38.88 -23.61 24.33
C GLY A 197 38.56 -24.83 23.45
N ASN A 198 39.08 -24.86 22.23
CA ASN A 198 38.78 -25.87 21.21
C ASN A 198 37.27 -26.07 20.96
N SER A 199 36.48 -25.01 21.11
CA SER A 199 35.01 -25.01 21.00
C SER A 199 34.54 -25.36 19.61
N ARG A 200 33.54 -26.25 19.49
CA ARG A 200 32.85 -26.61 18.27
C ARG A 200 31.54 -25.83 18.04
N ALA A 201 31.18 -24.93 18.98
CA ALA A 201 29.88 -24.25 19.00
C ALA A 201 29.55 -23.51 17.71
N LEU A 202 30.53 -22.89 17.02
CA LEU A 202 30.29 -22.24 15.73
C LEU A 202 30.01 -23.24 14.61
N ALA A 203 30.78 -24.33 14.54
CA ALA A 203 30.54 -25.40 13.57
C ALA A 203 29.14 -26.00 13.73
N ASP A 204 28.76 -26.31 14.99
CA ASP A 204 27.43 -26.82 15.36
C ASP A 204 26.30 -25.80 15.03
N ALA A 205 26.58 -24.50 15.13
CA ALA A 205 25.65 -23.43 14.73
C ALA A 205 25.60 -23.20 13.20
N GLY A 206 26.31 -24.03 12.42
CA GLY A 206 26.28 -24.02 10.96
C GLY A 206 27.30 -23.13 10.27
N TYR A 207 28.32 -22.62 10.98
CA TYR A 207 29.49 -21.94 10.39
C TYR A 207 30.51 -23.01 9.96
N LYS A 208 30.22 -23.69 8.86
CA LYS A 208 30.89 -24.92 8.43
C LYS A 208 32.21 -24.68 7.68
N THR A 209 32.40 -23.50 7.12
CA THR A 209 33.57 -23.17 6.31
C THR A 209 34.72 -22.75 7.22
N LEU A 210 35.72 -23.58 7.33
CA LEU A 210 36.97 -23.31 8.06
C LEU A 210 38.08 -22.98 7.05
N TRP A 211 38.77 -21.87 7.28
CA TRP A 211 40.02 -21.52 6.65
C TRP A 211 41.11 -21.64 7.71
N VAL A 212 41.87 -22.74 7.65
CA VAL A 212 42.86 -23.08 8.69
C VAL A 212 44.26 -22.66 8.28
N ALA A 213 44.95 -21.94 9.15
CA ALA A 213 46.40 -21.63 8.98
C ALA A 213 47.24 -22.68 9.72
N HIS A 214 47.98 -23.51 8.98
CA HIS A 214 48.91 -24.47 9.54
C HIS A 214 50.04 -24.73 8.58
N TRP A 215 51.21 -24.14 8.87
CA TRP A 215 52.35 -24.10 7.97
C TRP A 215 53.35 -25.21 8.23
N GLY A 216 54.11 -25.59 7.20
CA GLY A 216 55.19 -26.56 7.31
C GLY A 216 54.75 -27.98 7.58
N VAL A 217 53.51 -28.33 7.32
CA VAL A 217 52.93 -29.66 7.48
C VAL A 217 52.39 -30.18 6.15
N SER A 218 52.30 -31.49 6.00
CA SER A 218 51.73 -32.12 4.79
C SER A 218 50.19 -32.06 4.76
N MET A 219 49.55 -31.98 5.91
CA MET A 219 48.10 -31.83 6.10
C MET A 219 47.82 -31.01 7.34
N PRO A 220 46.80 -30.12 7.35
CA PRO A 220 46.52 -29.30 8.51
C PRO A 220 45.89 -30.11 9.65
N THR A 221 46.27 -29.80 10.89
CA THR A 221 45.49 -30.19 12.05
C THR A 221 44.23 -29.35 12.11
N ILE A 222 43.08 -29.98 12.34
CA ILE A 222 41.80 -29.30 12.35
C ILE A 222 41.24 -29.27 13.77
N PRO A 223 41.04 -28.08 14.36
CA PRO A 223 40.53 -27.95 15.74
C PRO A 223 39.02 -28.27 15.81
N ALA A 224 38.44 -28.17 17.00
CA ALA A 224 37.01 -28.29 17.25
C ALA A 224 36.40 -29.62 16.77
N ALA A 225 37.06 -30.74 17.10
CA ALA A 225 36.65 -32.10 16.68
C ALA A 225 36.45 -32.19 15.16
N ASN A 226 37.51 -31.88 14.41
CA ASN A 226 37.51 -31.84 12.96
C ASN A 226 36.49 -30.86 12.41
N TRP A 227 36.41 -29.64 13.02
CA TRP A 227 35.43 -28.61 12.75
C TRP A 227 33.99 -29.12 12.74
N GLY A 228 33.62 -29.83 13.82
CA GLY A 228 32.31 -30.47 13.92
C GLY A 228 32.10 -31.61 12.92
N GLY A 229 33.14 -32.19 12.36
CA GLY A 229 33.10 -33.23 11.34
C GLY A 229 33.15 -32.70 9.89
N HIS A 230 33.29 -31.39 9.69
CA HIS A 230 33.28 -30.78 8.35
C HIS A 230 34.66 -30.67 7.67
N GLY A 231 35.74 -30.88 8.45
CA GLY A 231 37.10 -30.73 7.93
C GLY A 231 37.51 -29.28 7.66
N TRP A 232 38.52 -29.11 6.84
CA TRP A 232 38.94 -27.81 6.36
C TRP A 232 38.34 -27.54 4.98
N THR A 233 38.05 -26.27 4.73
CA THR A 233 37.57 -25.79 3.40
C THR A 233 38.68 -25.05 2.67
N PHE A 234 39.37 -24.13 3.35
CA PHE A 234 40.58 -23.46 2.90
C PHE A 234 41.73 -23.72 3.85
N TRP A 235 42.93 -23.79 3.32
CA TRP A 235 44.14 -24.04 4.11
C TRP A 235 45.23 -23.08 3.67
N GLN A 236 45.61 -22.17 4.54
CA GLN A 236 46.83 -21.38 4.41
C GLN A 236 48.01 -22.24 4.82
N TYR A 237 48.76 -22.75 3.84
CA TYR A 237 49.82 -23.72 4.07
C TYR A 237 51.22 -23.11 4.13
N SER A 238 51.35 -21.82 3.77
CA SER A 238 52.60 -21.07 3.85
C SER A 238 52.36 -19.58 4.04
N SER A 239 53.18 -18.92 4.86
CA SER A 239 53.21 -17.47 5.02
C SER A 239 54.45 -16.82 4.37
N THR A 240 55.19 -17.58 3.59
CA THR A 240 56.48 -17.14 3.02
C THR A 240 56.62 -17.49 1.52
N GLY A 241 55.47 -17.73 0.86
CA GLY A 241 55.45 -18.09 -0.55
C GLY A 241 55.89 -16.97 -1.49
N THR A 242 56.17 -17.34 -2.74
CA THR A 242 56.45 -16.40 -3.83
C THR A 242 55.55 -16.71 -5.01
N VAL A 243 54.97 -15.69 -5.61
CA VAL A 243 54.07 -15.81 -6.75
C VAL A 243 54.45 -14.76 -7.81
N ALA A 244 54.53 -15.18 -9.06
CA ALA A 244 54.78 -14.24 -10.15
C ALA A 244 53.74 -13.10 -10.15
N GLY A 245 54.19 -11.86 -10.21
CA GLY A 245 53.31 -10.69 -10.15
C GLY A 245 53.22 -10.03 -8.78
N ILE A 246 53.81 -10.62 -7.73
CA ILE A 246 53.91 -10.06 -6.38
C ILE A 246 55.38 -9.91 -6.00
N ALA A 247 55.78 -8.70 -5.58
CA ALA A 247 57.10 -8.44 -5.09
C ALA A 247 57.19 -8.86 -3.59
N GLY A 248 58.05 -9.84 -3.29
CA GLY A 248 58.23 -10.31 -1.92
C GLY A 248 57.39 -11.54 -1.58
N ARG A 249 57.13 -11.70 -0.29
CA ARG A 249 56.41 -12.87 0.25
C ARG A 249 54.90 -12.67 0.20
N VAL A 250 54.19 -13.77 -0.01
CA VAL A 250 52.74 -13.82 -0.01
C VAL A 250 52.26 -15.12 0.64
N ASP A 251 51.14 -15.07 1.29
CA ASP A 251 50.50 -16.21 1.89
C ASP A 251 49.89 -17.12 0.80
N LEU A 252 50.13 -18.44 0.92
CA LEU A 252 49.70 -19.43 -0.06
C LEU A 252 48.56 -20.28 0.52
N ASP A 253 47.51 -20.42 -0.27
CA ASP A 253 46.30 -21.09 0.12
C ASP A 253 45.92 -22.23 -0.82
N ARG A 254 45.17 -23.19 -0.28
CA ARG A 254 44.49 -24.24 -1.01
C ARG A 254 43.02 -24.28 -0.64
N PHE A 255 42.16 -24.44 -1.63
CA PHE A 255 40.76 -24.79 -1.44
C PHE A 255 40.63 -26.31 -1.55
N ASN A 256 39.91 -26.93 -0.60
CA ASN A 256 39.62 -28.38 -0.56
C ASN A 256 38.49 -28.74 -1.51
N GLY A 257 38.76 -28.79 -2.78
CA GLY A 257 37.80 -29.08 -3.83
C GLY A 257 38.27 -28.53 -5.17
N THR A 258 37.52 -28.80 -6.21
CA THR A 258 37.81 -28.37 -7.59
C THR A 258 36.92 -27.25 -8.09
N ASP A 259 35.78 -27.01 -7.39
CA ASP A 259 34.78 -26.00 -7.76
C ASP A 259 34.58 -24.95 -6.66
N LEU A 260 35.24 -23.79 -6.84
CA LEU A 260 35.11 -22.63 -5.96
C LEU A 260 33.69 -22.04 -5.91
N ALA A 261 32.84 -22.32 -6.90
CA ALA A 261 31.48 -21.84 -6.90
C ALA A 261 30.66 -22.36 -5.71
N THR A 262 31.07 -23.49 -5.11
CA THR A 262 30.50 -24.01 -3.87
C THR A 262 30.67 -23.09 -2.66
N GLN A 263 31.65 -22.20 -2.71
CA GLN A 263 31.94 -21.17 -1.70
C GLN A 263 31.60 -19.76 -2.17
N ALA A 264 30.89 -19.63 -3.29
CA ALA A 264 30.49 -18.33 -3.82
C ALA A 264 29.54 -17.60 -2.88
N TYR A 265 29.70 -16.30 -2.77
CA TYR A 265 28.68 -15.44 -2.20
C TYR A 265 27.39 -15.56 -3.01
N SER A 266 26.39 -16.21 -2.45
CA SER A 266 25.15 -16.59 -3.14
C SER A 266 23.95 -16.25 -2.28
N ILE A 267 23.14 -15.28 -2.75
CA ILE A 267 21.93 -14.83 -2.05
C ILE A 267 20.81 -14.47 -3.01
N PHE A 268 19.63 -14.39 -2.48
CA PHE A 268 18.54 -13.62 -3.10
C PHE A 268 18.02 -12.54 -2.15
N LYS A 269 17.46 -11.47 -2.72
CA LYS A 269 16.75 -10.39 -2.00
C LYS A 269 15.34 -10.28 -2.57
N LEU A 270 14.38 -9.92 -1.72
CA LEU A 270 13.01 -9.65 -2.15
C LEU A 270 12.69 -8.16 -2.07
N THR A 271 11.97 -7.67 -3.06
CA THR A 271 11.24 -6.41 -2.98
C THR A 271 9.83 -6.63 -3.49
N ALA A 272 8.88 -5.85 -2.99
CA ALA A 272 7.49 -5.94 -3.43
C ALA A 272 6.95 -4.55 -3.74
N SER A 273 6.13 -4.46 -4.79
CA SER A 273 5.46 -3.23 -5.19
C SER A 273 4.04 -3.55 -5.68
N HIS A 274 3.11 -2.65 -5.37
CA HIS A 274 1.72 -2.75 -5.79
C HIS A 274 1.37 -1.52 -6.63
N PRO A 275 1.43 -1.61 -7.98
CA PRO A 275 1.31 -0.44 -8.86
C PRO A 275 0.00 0.34 -8.71
N SER A 276 -1.12 -0.35 -8.49
CA SER A 276 -2.42 0.28 -8.26
C SER A 276 -2.60 0.79 -6.83
N GLY A 277 -1.75 0.36 -5.88
CA GLY A 277 -1.84 0.71 -4.47
C GLY A 277 -3.07 0.17 -3.72
N SER A 278 -4.10 -0.29 -4.43
CA SER A 278 -5.36 -0.74 -3.82
C SER A 278 -6.05 -1.86 -4.59
N VAL A 279 -6.92 -2.57 -3.88
CA VAL A 279 -7.90 -3.53 -4.42
C VAL A 279 -9.29 -3.13 -3.92
N LYS A 280 -10.30 -3.21 -4.78
CA LYS A 280 -11.70 -3.02 -4.35
C LYS A 280 -12.23 -4.28 -3.67
N GLN A 281 -13.14 -4.12 -2.72
CA GLN A 281 -13.97 -5.21 -2.21
C GLN A 281 -14.67 -5.92 -3.37
N GLY A 282 -14.67 -7.26 -3.38
CA GLY A 282 -15.20 -8.08 -4.47
C GLY A 282 -14.31 -8.15 -5.72
N GLY A 283 -13.12 -7.53 -5.71
CA GLY A 283 -12.22 -7.45 -6.86
C GLY A 283 -10.87 -8.15 -6.67
N SER A 284 -10.02 -8.04 -7.69
CA SER A 284 -8.64 -8.55 -7.68
C SER A 284 -7.66 -7.47 -8.10
N SER A 285 -6.43 -7.56 -7.60
CA SER A 285 -5.33 -6.67 -7.97
C SER A 285 -4.00 -7.42 -7.94
N ALA A 286 -3.03 -6.96 -8.75
CA ALA A 286 -1.74 -7.60 -8.90
C ALA A 286 -0.61 -6.77 -8.26
N ALA A 287 0.25 -7.44 -7.50
CA ALA A 287 1.49 -6.89 -6.97
C ALA A 287 2.68 -7.61 -7.61
N ASN A 288 3.76 -6.88 -7.86
CA ASN A 288 5.00 -7.46 -8.34
C ASN A 288 5.92 -7.79 -7.16
N VAL A 289 6.42 -9.02 -7.12
CA VAL A 289 7.44 -9.48 -6.18
C VAL A 289 8.73 -9.69 -6.98
N ALA A 290 9.68 -8.77 -6.86
CA ALA A 290 10.97 -8.90 -7.53
C ALA A 290 11.95 -9.69 -6.66
N ILE A 291 12.74 -10.56 -7.30
CA ILE A 291 13.72 -11.46 -6.69
C ILE A 291 15.07 -11.14 -7.30
N LEU A 292 15.84 -10.32 -6.60
CA LEU A 292 17.21 -10.01 -7.00
C LEU A 292 18.12 -11.15 -6.58
N ARG A 293 18.76 -11.80 -7.54
CA ARG A 293 19.63 -12.97 -7.36
C ARG A 293 21.09 -12.61 -7.59
N THR A 294 21.95 -13.05 -6.68
CA THR A 294 23.42 -12.96 -6.85
C THR A 294 23.95 -14.38 -6.72
N ASN A 295 24.47 -14.94 -7.81
CA ASN A 295 24.93 -16.35 -7.90
C ASN A 295 23.90 -17.38 -7.36
N PHE A 296 22.62 -17.07 -7.41
CA PHE A 296 21.55 -17.86 -6.79
C PHE A 296 20.56 -18.36 -7.86
N THR A 297 20.55 -19.64 -8.14
CA THR A 297 19.74 -20.26 -9.20
C THR A 297 18.57 -21.09 -8.64
N SER A 298 18.62 -21.46 -7.36
CA SER A 298 17.58 -22.29 -6.75
C SER A 298 16.21 -21.64 -6.76
N GLY A 299 15.15 -22.45 -6.85
CA GLY A 299 13.77 -21.99 -6.73
C GLY A 299 13.49 -21.36 -5.38
N VAL A 300 12.83 -20.20 -5.38
CA VAL A 300 12.38 -19.50 -4.16
C VAL A 300 10.89 -19.78 -3.97
N ALA A 301 10.55 -20.46 -2.88
CA ALA A 301 9.18 -20.65 -2.43
C ALA A 301 8.69 -19.36 -1.78
N LEU A 302 7.54 -18.85 -2.24
CA LEU A 302 6.95 -17.59 -1.78
C LEU A 302 5.72 -17.86 -0.93
N ASP A 303 5.56 -17.08 0.12
CA ASP A 303 4.37 -17.05 0.96
C ASP A 303 4.03 -15.61 1.33
N VAL A 304 2.79 -15.35 1.76
CA VAL A 304 2.34 -14.04 2.21
C VAL A 304 1.51 -14.14 3.49
N SER A 305 1.80 -13.27 4.43
CA SER A 305 1.05 -13.12 5.69
C SER A 305 0.53 -11.70 5.85
N GLY A 306 -0.47 -11.52 6.73
CA GLY A 306 -1.11 -10.23 6.99
C GLY A 306 -2.28 -9.90 6.08
N LEU A 307 -2.77 -10.86 5.27
CA LEU A 307 -3.96 -10.69 4.45
C LEU A 307 -5.20 -10.43 5.33
N PRO A 308 -6.08 -9.49 4.93
CA PRO A 308 -7.35 -9.29 5.62
C PRO A 308 -8.28 -10.50 5.48
N ALA A 309 -9.27 -10.59 6.36
CA ALA A 309 -10.30 -11.63 6.29
C ALA A 309 -10.94 -11.68 4.90
N GLY A 310 -11.30 -12.88 4.44
CA GLY A 310 -11.92 -13.09 3.14
C GLY A 310 -11.03 -12.80 1.92
N THR A 311 -9.71 -12.67 2.12
CA THR A 311 -8.77 -12.39 1.01
C THR A 311 -7.86 -13.58 0.76
N THR A 312 -7.59 -13.85 -0.51
CA THR A 312 -6.63 -14.85 -0.95
C THR A 312 -5.51 -14.21 -1.77
N ALA A 313 -4.34 -14.83 -1.78
CA ALA A 313 -3.23 -14.44 -2.65
C ALA A 313 -2.65 -15.66 -3.37
N VAL A 314 -2.33 -15.49 -4.65
CA VAL A 314 -1.72 -16.54 -5.48
C VAL A 314 -0.54 -15.94 -6.23
N PHE A 315 0.57 -16.68 -6.29
CA PHE A 315 1.75 -16.29 -7.05
C PHE A 315 1.74 -16.96 -8.43
N SER A 316 2.15 -16.22 -9.47
CA SER A 316 2.19 -16.70 -10.86
C SER A 316 3.15 -17.87 -11.07
N ALA A 317 4.18 -17.98 -10.24
CA ALA A 317 5.12 -19.11 -10.15
C ALA A 317 5.54 -19.28 -8.70
N ASN A 318 5.40 -20.48 -8.15
CA ASN A 318 5.75 -20.79 -6.77
C ASN A 318 6.05 -22.30 -6.59
N PRO A 319 7.29 -22.72 -6.32
CA PRO A 319 8.50 -21.89 -6.25
C PRO A 319 8.89 -21.29 -7.62
N THR A 320 9.60 -20.15 -7.60
CA THR A 320 10.06 -19.48 -8.81
C THR A 320 11.59 -19.49 -8.93
N THR A 321 12.11 -19.75 -10.12
CA THR A 321 13.53 -19.56 -10.50
C THR A 321 13.76 -18.24 -11.22
N GLY A 322 12.70 -17.51 -11.59
CA GLY A 322 12.75 -16.24 -12.28
C GLY A 322 13.20 -15.08 -11.39
N SER A 323 13.36 -13.91 -12.01
CA SER A 323 13.70 -12.65 -11.32
C SER A 323 12.47 -11.96 -10.71
N SER A 324 11.27 -12.46 -10.95
CA SER A 324 10.03 -11.95 -10.37
C SER A 324 8.92 -12.99 -10.35
N ALA A 325 7.90 -12.72 -9.53
CA ALA A 325 6.60 -13.40 -9.57
C ALA A 325 5.50 -12.34 -9.35
N THR A 326 4.36 -12.51 -10.04
CA THR A 326 3.19 -11.69 -9.79
C THR A 326 2.38 -12.33 -8.67
N MET A 327 2.08 -11.57 -7.61
CA MET A 327 1.15 -11.94 -6.56
C MET A 327 -0.22 -11.34 -6.89
N THR A 328 -1.21 -12.16 -7.20
CA THR A 328 -2.60 -11.72 -7.38
C THR A 328 -3.33 -11.84 -6.06
N VAL A 329 -3.78 -10.72 -5.55
CA VAL A 329 -4.62 -10.64 -4.34
C VAL A 329 -6.07 -10.53 -4.79
N THR A 330 -6.94 -11.39 -4.25
CA THR A 330 -8.38 -11.40 -4.54
C THR A 330 -9.15 -11.27 -3.23
N THR A 331 -10.03 -10.28 -3.14
CA THR A 331 -10.96 -10.10 -2.04
C THR A 331 -12.18 -11.02 -2.21
N HIS A 332 -12.92 -11.27 -1.12
CA HIS A 332 -14.10 -12.14 -1.18
C HIS A 332 -15.14 -11.60 -2.17
N PRO A 333 -15.84 -12.47 -2.93
CA PRO A 333 -16.92 -12.04 -3.83
C PRO A 333 -18.04 -11.26 -3.12
N ASP A 334 -18.36 -11.65 -1.86
CA ASP A 334 -19.17 -10.81 -0.98
C ASP A 334 -18.28 -9.71 -0.41
N PRO A 335 -18.49 -8.45 -0.80
CA PRO A 335 -17.62 -7.35 -0.41
C PRO A 335 -17.64 -7.10 1.12
N ILE A 336 -18.72 -7.45 1.83
CA ILE A 336 -18.80 -7.27 3.29
C ILE A 336 -17.81 -8.18 4.03
N ALA A 337 -17.45 -9.34 3.45
CA ALA A 337 -16.54 -10.29 4.07
C ALA A 337 -15.08 -9.80 4.12
N THR A 338 -14.71 -8.79 3.33
CA THR A 338 -13.37 -8.19 3.36
C THR A 338 -13.46 -6.75 3.84
N PRO A 339 -13.03 -6.42 5.07
CA PRO A 339 -13.11 -5.06 5.60
C PRO A 339 -12.27 -4.05 4.82
N VAL A 340 -12.77 -2.84 4.66
CA VAL A 340 -12.02 -1.68 4.12
C VAL A 340 -10.91 -1.30 5.08
N GLY A 341 -9.71 -1.02 4.56
CA GLY A 341 -8.57 -0.64 5.40
C GLY A 341 -7.23 -0.74 4.69
N THR A 342 -6.17 -0.47 5.45
CA THR A 342 -4.77 -0.66 5.01
C THR A 342 -4.15 -1.79 5.82
N TYR A 343 -3.62 -2.79 5.12
CA TYR A 343 -3.10 -4.02 5.70
C TYR A 343 -1.61 -4.17 5.36
N PRO A 344 -0.72 -4.21 6.37
CA PRO A 344 0.69 -4.47 6.14
C PRO A 344 0.90 -5.96 5.83
N LEU A 345 1.25 -6.26 4.60
CA LEU A 345 1.60 -7.62 4.17
C LEU A 345 3.08 -7.86 4.33
N THR A 346 3.44 -9.08 4.68
CA THR A 346 4.82 -9.58 4.65
C THR A 346 4.90 -10.74 3.67
N ILE A 347 5.63 -10.53 2.58
CA ILE A 347 5.97 -11.58 1.62
C ILE A 347 7.25 -12.24 2.11
N THR A 348 7.23 -13.56 2.26
CA THR A 348 8.36 -14.37 2.69
C THR A 348 8.81 -15.26 1.54
N GLY A 349 10.11 -15.26 1.25
CA GLY A 349 10.73 -16.18 0.32
C GLY A 349 11.70 -17.10 1.05
N VAL A 350 11.61 -18.41 0.77
CA VAL A 350 12.46 -19.45 1.36
C VAL A 350 13.13 -20.26 0.26
N SER A 351 14.43 -20.44 0.35
CA SER A 351 15.20 -21.31 -0.54
C SER A 351 16.57 -21.64 0.04
N SER A 352 17.01 -22.88 -0.08
CA SER A 352 18.36 -23.34 0.30
C SER A 352 18.80 -22.88 1.71
N GLY A 353 17.86 -22.92 2.68
CA GLY A 353 18.12 -22.48 4.06
C GLY A 353 18.14 -20.96 4.26
N LEU A 354 17.97 -20.16 3.23
CA LEU A 354 17.82 -18.71 3.30
C LEU A 354 16.35 -18.32 3.39
N THR A 355 16.03 -17.39 4.30
CA THR A 355 14.71 -16.75 4.38
C THR A 355 14.88 -15.26 4.16
N ARG A 356 14.05 -14.66 3.31
CA ARG A 356 14.02 -13.23 3.03
C ARG A 356 12.60 -12.73 3.05
N THR A 357 12.41 -11.49 3.44
CA THR A 357 11.09 -10.87 3.51
C THR A 357 11.05 -9.55 2.76
N ALA A 358 9.89 -9.22 2.21
CA ALA A 358 9.55 -7.91 1.68
C ALA A 358 8.22 -7.45 2.29
N LYS A 359 8.09 -6.16 2.56
CA LYS A 359 6.86 -5.58 3.10
C LYS A 359 6.10 -4.85 2.00
N LEU A 360 4.78 -4.90 2.07
CA LEU A 360 3.87 -4.24 1.15
C LEU A 360 2.62 -3.81 1.91
N ASN A 361 2.13 -2.58 1.70
CA ASN A 361 0.83 -2.17 2.20
C ASN A 361 -0.25 -2.43 1.15
N LEU A 362 -1.23 -3.26 1.50
CA LEU A 362 -2.44 -3.48 0.70
C LEU A 362 -3.55 -2.56 1.20
N VAL A 363 -4.08 -1.71 0.33
CA VAL A 363 -5.27 -0.90 0.62
C VAL A 363 -6.49 -1.60 0.05
N VAL A 364 -7.42 -2.01 0.91
CA VAL A 364 -8.75 -2.47 0.49
C VAL A 364 -9.67 -1.27 0.47
N SER A 365 -10.18 -0.92 -0.69
CA SER A 365 -11.12 0.18 -0.89
C SER A 365 -12.55 -0.32 -1.03
N ASP A 366 -13.51 0.57 -0.76
CA ASP A 366 -14.92 0.27 -0.91
C ASP A 366 -15.27 -0.12 -2.35
N GLY A 367 -15.95 -1.23 -2.51
CA GLY A 367 -16.48 -1.77 -3.76
C GLY A 367 -18.00 -1.98 -3.71
N ILE A 368 -18.67 -1.54 -2.63
CA ILE A 368 -20.10 -1.71 -2.41
C ILE A 368 -20.84 -0.56 -3.10
N ALA A 369 -21.90 -0.90 -3.83
CA ALA A 369 -22.76 0.14 -4.41
C ALA A 369 -23.79 0.62 -3.38
N PRO A 370 -24.20 1.90 -3.44
CA PRO A 370 -25.25 2.44 -2.55
C PRO A 370 -26.55 1.65 -2.58
N THR A 371 -27.17 1.53 -1.41
CA THR A 371 -28.54 1.05 -1.29
C THR A 371 -29.50 2.22 -1.51
N VAL A 372 -30.48 2.06 -2.42
CA VAL A 372 -31.46 3.08 -2.81
C VAL A 372 -32.87 2.58 -2.51
N THR A 373 -33.74 3.47 -2.03
CA THR A 373 -35.18 3.16 -1.92
C THR A 373 -35.92 3.53 -3.20
N ALA A 374 -37.03 2.81 -3.47
CA ALA A 374 -37.91 3.17 -4.59
C ALA A 374 -38.46 4.60 -4.41
N PRO A 375 -38.50 5.41 -5.48
CA PRO A 375 -39.01 6.78 -5.41
C PRO A 375 -40.48 6.85 -4.94
N THR A 376 -40.77 7.81 -4.09
CA THR A 376 -42.12 8.14 -3.66
C THR A 376 -42.61 9.38 -4.38
N THR A 377 -43.90 9.38 -4.75
CA THR A 377 -44.54 10.51 -5.44
C THR A 377 -45.50 11.21 -4.47
N ARG A 378 -45.41 12.55 -4.39
CA ARG A 378 -46.27 13.37 -3.53
C ARG A 378 -46.84 14.55 -4.28
N LEU A 379 -48.12 14.86 -4.06
CA LEU A 379 -48.70 16.14 -4.37
C LEU A 379 -48.29 17.19 -3.34
N TRP A 380 -48.17 18.45 -3.72
CA TRP A 380 -47.85 19.53 -2.78
C TRP A 380 -48.48 20.87 -3.20
N SER A 381 -48.80 21.69 -2.22
CA SER A 381 -49.39 23.02 -2.43
C SER A 381 -48.36 24.03 -2.91
N GLY A 382 -48.85 25.16 -3.44
CA GLY A 382 -47.99 26.22 -3.97
C GLY A 382 -47.53 26.03 -5.42
N ARG A 383 -48.03 25.02 -6.10
CA ARG A 383 -47.77 24.78 -7.53
C ARG A 383 -49.00 25.09 -8.40
N THR A 384 -48.77 25.23 -9.69
CA THR A 384 -49.80 25.41 -10.68
C THR A 384 -50.08 24.12 -11.43
N LEU A 385 -51.33 23.65 -11.45
CA LEU A 385 -51.73 22.50 -12.26
C LEU A 385 -51.45 22.83 -13.74
N GLY A 386 -50.72 21.96 -14.43
CA GLY A 386 -50.45 22.09 -15.87
C GLY A 386 -51.73 21.92 -16.72
N THR A 387 -51.63 22.21 -18.02
CA THR A 387 -52.73 21.95 -18.97
C THR A 387 -52.86 20.47 -19.31
N SER A 388 -51.76 19.76 -19.34
CA SER A 388 -51.66 18.32 -19.68
C SER A 388 -50.98 17.46 -18.58
N THR A 389 -50.46 18.08 -17.52
CA THR A 389 -49.72 17.39 -16.49
C THR A 389 -50.06 17.86 -15.07
N VAL A 390 -49.94 16.97 -14.10
CA VAL A 390 -50.03 17.24 -12.65
C VAL A 390 -48.59 17.36 -12.12
N PRO A 391 -48.18 18.50 -11.52
CA PRO A 391 -46.87 18.63 -10.88
C PRO A 391 -46.79 17.81 -9.62
N VAL A 392 -45.69 17.11 -9.43
CA VAL A 392 -45.43 16.25 -8.26
C VAL A 392 -44.02 16.43 -7.73
N ARG A 393 -43.81 16.14 -6.48
CA ARG A 393 -42.50 15.99 -5.85
C ARG A 393 -42.17 14.53 -5.75
N ILE A 394 -41.00 14.15 -6.28
CA ILE A 394 -40.44 12.81 -6.16
C ILE A 394 -39.36 12.83 -5.08
N GLY A 395 -39.36 11.87 -4.18
CA GLY A 395 -38.36 11.72 -3.13
C GLY A 395 -37.94 10.26 -3.01
N TRP A 396 -36.66 10.03 -2.71
CA TRP A 396 -36.09 8.72 -2.39
C TRP A 396 -35.01 8.90 -1.34
N THR A 397 -34.44 7.80 -0.84
CA THR A 397 -33.26 7.82 0.03
C THR A 397 -32.19 6.94 -0.58
N ALA A 398 -30.93 7.25 -0.28
CA ALA A 398 -29.79 6.41 -0.58
C ALA A 398 -28.83 6.42 0.60
N THR A 399 -28.21 5.28 0.90
CA THR A 399 -27.24 5.12 1.98
C THR A 399 -26.06 4.30 1.52
N ASP A 400 -24.87 4.72 1.95
CA ASP A 400 -23.62 4.04 1.71
C ASP A 400 -22.59 4.45 2.78
N PRO A 401 -21.75 3.54 3.31
CA PRO A 401 -20.71 3.87 4.28
C PRO A 401 -19.69 4.90 3.78
N SER A 402 -19.39 4.92 2.48
CA SER A 402 -18.45 5.87 1.87
C SER A 402 -19.12 7.22 1.53
N GLY A 403 -20.42 7.37 1.79
CA GLY A 403 -21.22 8.57 1.53
C GLY A 403 -21.71 8.68 0.08
N ILE A 404 -22.83 9.41 -0.10
CA ILE A 404 -23.46 9.62 -1.42
C ILE A 404 -22.92 10.90 -2.04
N THR A 405 -22.39 10.81 -3.26
CA THR A 405 -21.85 11.96 -4.03
C THR A 405 -22.67 12.28 -5.27
N SER A 406 -23.46 11.32 -5.76
CA SER A 406 -24.29 11.53 -6.94
C SER A 406 -25.62 10.80 -6.83
N SER A 407 -26.64 11.33 -7.51
CA SER A 407 -27.95 10.74 -7.66
C SER A 407 -28.44 10.86 -9.09
N GLY A 408 -29.33 9.96 -9.48
CA GLY A 408 -30.01 9.99 -10.75
C GLY A 408 -31.49 9.74 -10.59
N LEU A 409 -32.32 10.48 -11.31
CA LEU A 409 -33.75 10.26 -11.41
C LEU A 409 -34.15 10.15 -12.88
N GLN A 410 -34.95 9.16 -13.19
CA GLN A 410 -35.55 9.02 -14.52
C GLN A 410 -37.07 8.83 -14.41
N ARG A 411 -37.75 9.26 -15.43
CA ARG A 411 -39.21 9.17 -15.59
C ARG A 411 -39.57 8.44 -16.88
N SER A 412 -40.54 7.54 -16.80
CA SER A 412 -41.24 6.97 -17.95
C SER A 412 -42.70 7.43 -17.88
N ALA A 413 -43.22 8.05 -18.92
CA ALA A 413 -44.61 8.45 -19.03
C ALA A 413 -45.38 7.42 -19.88
N ASN A 414 -46.53 6.98 -19.41
CA ASN A 414 -47.40 6.01 -20.08
C ASN A 414 -46.67 4.75 -20.59
N GLY A 415 -45.66 4.26 -19.82
CA GLY A 415 -44.88 3.10 -20.20
C GLY A 415 -43.86 3.32 -21.32
N GLY A 416 -43.65 4.58 -21.76
CA GLY A 416 -42.67 4.92 -22.78
C GLY A 416 -41.22 4.91 -22.30
N SER A 417 -40.31 5.38 -23.12
CA SER A 417 -38.86 5.41 -22.82
C SER A 417 -38.54 6.22 -21.58
N TRP A 418 -37.45 5.82 -20.91
CA TRP A 418 -36.92 6.52 -19.76
C TRP A 418 -36.26 7.84 -20.14
N THR A 419 -36.65 8.93 -19.53
CA THR A 419 -36.08 10.26 -19.69
C THR A 419 -35.43 10.71 -18.39
N THR A 420 -34.24 11.30 -18.48
CA THR A 420 -33.54 11.81 -17.29
C THR A 420 -34.21 13.09 -16.80
N SER A 421 -34.48 13.17 -15.50
CA SER A 421 -35.00 14.34 -14.82
C SER A 421 -33.86 15.19 -14.26
N SER A 422 -33.95 16.52 -14.38
CA SER A 422 -33.02 17.44 -13.75
C SER A 422 -33.12 17.37 -12.22
N LEU A 423 -32.00 17.38 -11.54
CA LEU A 423 -31.90 17.42 -10.10
C LEU A 423 -31.42 18.79 -9.62
N PRO A 424 -31.87 19.27 -8.44
CA PRO A 424 -31.42 20.56 -7.89
C PRO A 424 -29.92 20.58 -7.51
N SER A 425 -29.32 19.44 -7.25
CA SER A 425 -27.87 19.23 -7.06
C SER A 425 -27.48 17.80 -7.42
N THR A 426 -26.18 17.54 -7.57
CA THR A 426 -25.66 16.22 -7.98
C THR A 426 -26.06 15.09 -7.03
N ALA A 427 -26.15 15.35 -5.73
CA ALA A 427 -26.53 14.37 -4.71
C ALA A 427 -27.96 14.56 -4.18
N ALA A 428 -28.80 15.31 -4.88
CA ALA A 428 -30.18 15.55 -4.44
C ALA A 428 -31.00 14.26 -4.46
N MET A 429 -31.77 14.03 -3.41
CA MET A 429 -32.66 12.87 -3.24
C MET A 429 -34.13 13.27 -3.34
N ALA A 430 -34.41 14.41 -3.93
CA ALA A 430 -35.74 14.86 -4.25
C ALA A 430 -35.70 15.81 -5.47
N ALA A 431 -36.72 15.71 -6.33
CA ALA A 431 -36.86 16.58 -7.49
C ALA A 431 -38.33 16.83 -7.84
N ASP A 432 -38.57 17.91 -8.53
CA ASP A 432 -39.87 18.19 -9.14
C ASP A 432 -40.03 17.37 -10.41
N SER A 433 -41.23 16.85 -10.63
CA SER A 433 -41.59 16.08 -11.82
C SER A 433 -43.07 16.31 -12.16
N SER A 434 -43.59 15.57 -13.11
CA SER A 434 -44.99 15.66 -13.50
C SER A 434 -45.57 14.31 -13.91
N ILE A 435 -46.89 14.16 -13.77
CA ILE A 435 -47.65 12.98 -14.23
C ILE A 435 -48.60 13.47 -15.34
N PRO A 436 -48.73 12.81 -16.50
CA PRO A 436 -49.76 13.14 -17.47
C PRO A 436 -51.15 13.06 -16.87
N ILE A 437 -52.03 14.03 -17.16
CA ILE A 437 -53.45 13.99 -16.79
C ILE A 437 -54.08 12.80 -17.50
N ALA A 438 -54.82 11.97 -16.74
CA ALA A 438 -55.42 10.72 -17.19
C ALA A 438 -54.41 9.64 -17.64
N GLY A 439 -53.10 9.91 -17.50
CA GLY A 439 -52.02 8.97 -17.79
C GLY A 439 -51.30 8.47 -16.56
N THR A 440 -50.21 7.78 -16.80
CA THR A 440 -49.31 7.23 -15.76
C THR A 440 -47.92 7.77 -15.85
N ALA A 441 -47.20 7.83 -14.75
CA ALA A 441 -45.75 8.02 -14.74
C ALA A 441 -45.10 7.03 -13.76
N THR A 442 -43.99 6.46 -14.19
CA THR A 442 -43.12 5.64 -13.36
C THR A 442 -41.80 6.40 -13.17
N HIS A 443 -41.30 6.43 -11.94
CA HIS A 443 -40.00 7.02 -11.62
C HIS A 443 -39.05 5.95 -11.14
N ARG A 444 -37.76 6.07 -11.49
CA ARG A 444 -36.68 5.24 -10.95
C ARG A 444 -35.52 6.10 -10.52
N ALA A 445 -34.86 5.69 -9.44
CA ALA A 445 -33.71 6.38 -8.90
C ALA A 445 -32.50 5.45 -8.79
N ARG A 446 -31.34 6.05 -8.79
CA ARG A 446 -30.06 5.41 -8.44
C ARG A 446 -29.17 6.41 -7.70
N ALA A 447 -28.08 5.91 -7.09
CA ALA A 447 -27.09 6.74 -6.42
C ALA A 447 -25.68 6.24 -6.70
N GLY A 448 -24.71 7.13 -6.60
CA GLY A 448 -23.28 6.82 -6.63
C GLY A 448 -22.59 7.38 -5.40
N ASP A 449 -21.59 6.62 -4.91
CA ASP A 449 -20.79 6.94 -3.73
C ASP A 449 -19.51 7.72 -4.06
N SER A 450 -18.68 8.01 -3.04
CA SER A 450 -17.40 8.69 -3.19
C SER A 450 -16.30 7.83 -3.82
N ARG A 451 -16.53 6.52 -4.02
CA ARG A 451 -15.59 5.56 -4.63
C ARG A 451 -16.02 5.15 -6.04
N ALA A 452 -17.00 5.89 -6.61
CA ALA A 452 -17.57 5.66 -7.94
C ALA A 452 -18.27 4.30 -8.10
N ASN A 453 -18.77 3.69 -7.01
CA ASN A 453 -19.71 2.60 -7.11
C ASN A 453 -21.11 3.20 -7.35
N VAL A 454 -21.90 2.57 -8.21
CA VAL A 454 -23.22 3.07 -8.60
C VAL A 454 -24.25 1.96 -8.45
N SER A 455 -25.35 2.28 -7.75
CA SER A 455 -26.45 1.33 -7.57
C SER A 455 -27.17 1.04 -8.88
N PRO A 456 -27.82 -0.12 -9.02
CA PRO A 456 -28.79 -0.33 -10.09
C PRO A 456 -29.93 0.69 -9.99
N TRP A 457 -30.66 0.90 -11.09
CA TRP A 457 -31.88 1.68 -11.09
C TRP A 457 -32.98 0.94 -10.35
N LEU A 458 -33.59 1.58 -9.33
CA LEU A 458 -34.73 1.04 -8.61
C LEU A 458 -35.99 1.84 -8.98
N ALA A 459 -36.98 1.16 -9.54
CA ALA A 459 -38.22 1.76 -9.99
C ALA A 459 -39.33 1.65 -8.94
N ALA A 460 -40.16 2.69 -8.84
CA ALA A 460 -41.41 2.67 -8.11
C ALA A 460 -42.54 2.03 -8.95
N ALA A 461 -43.66 1.73 -8.33
CA ALA A 461 -44.86 1.39 -9.06
C ALA A 461 -45.40 2.60 -9.87
N PRO A 462 -46.06 2.39 -11.03
CA PRO A 462 -46.65 3.47 -11.80
C PRO A 462 -47.69 4.23 -10.99
N VAL A 463 -47.66 5.56 -11.05
CA VAL A 463 -48.66 6.43 -10.43
C VAL A 463 -49.52 7.08 -11.52
N ARG A 464 -50.85 7.01 -11.32
CA ARG A 464 -51.83 7.66 -12.20
C ARG A 464 -52.36 8.93 -11.56
N ALA A 465 -52.50 9.99 -12.33
CA ALA A 465 -53.15 11.21 -11.92
C ALA A 465 -54.48 11.40 -12.65
N SER A 466 -55.53 11.75 -11.90
CA SER A 466 -56.84 12.07 -12.41
C SER A 466 -57.25 13.46 -11.92
N VAL A 467 -57.86 14.27 -12.81
CA VAL A 467 -58.36 15.59 -12.48
C VAL A 467 -59.91 15.55 -12.58
N TYR A 468 -60.57 15.89 -11.49
CA TYR A 468 -62.01 15.97 -11.42
C TYR A 468 -62.42 17.44 -11.50
N GLN A 469 -63.25 17.79 -12.48
CA GLN A 469 -63.73 19.15 -12.67
C GLN A 469 -64.91 19.43 -11.72
N GLN A 470 -65.24 20.70 -11.50
CA GLN A 470 -66.38 21.14 -10.69
C GLN A 470 -67.72 20.59 -11.16
N SER A 471 -67.86 20.13 -12.40
CA SER A 471 -69.02 19.47 -12.96
C SER A 471 -69.09 17.95 -12.68
N SER A 472 -68.03 17.38 -12.07
CA SER A 472 -67.98 15.94 -11.79
C SER A 472 -69.03 15.51 -10.78
N GLY A 473 -69.75 14.44 -11.09
CA GLY A 473 -70.70 13.81 -10.15
C GLY A 473 -70.04 13.21 -8.87
N ALA A 474 -68.70 13.10 -8.86
CA ALA A 474 -67.98 12.66 -7.66
C ALA A 474 -67.86 13.75 -6.58
N ILE A 475 -68.29 14.99 -6.87
CA ILE A 475 -68.29 16.11 -5.93
C ILE A 475 -69.73 16.43 -5.51
N ALA A 476 -70.06 16.22 -4.23
CA ALA A 476 -71.33 16.58 -3.63
C ALA A 476 -71.27 18.05 -3.15
N TRP A 477 -72.27 18.86 -3.55
CA TRP A 477 -72.37 20.28 -3.22
C TRP A 477 -73.52 20.51 -2.20
N THR A 478 -73.25 21.34 -1.19
CA THR A 478 -74.22 21.72 -0.16
C THR A 478 -74.21 23.24 -0.05
N GLY A 479 -75.41 23.86 0.04
CA GLY A 479 -75.58 25.33 0.02
C GLY A 479 -75.70 25.90 -1.40
N VAL A 480 -75.69 27.23 -1.53
CA VAL A 480 -75.87 27.93 -2.82
C VAL A 480 -74.53 28.13 -3.47
N TRP A 481 -74.40 27.63 -4.68
CA TRP A 481 -73.18 27.74 -5.50
C TRP A 481 -73.52 28.29 -6.88
N SER A 482 -72.71 29.23 -7.36
CA SER A 482 -72.76 29.77 -8.69
C SER A 482 -71.66 29.18 -9.57
N THR A 483 -71.91 29.11 -10.89
CA THR A 483 -70.89 28.69 -11.89
C THR A 483 -70.63 29.85 -12.83
N THR A 484 -69.36 30.10 -13.12
CA THR A 484 -68.95 31.11 -14.12
C THR A 484 -67.92 30.55 -15.08
N GLY A 485 -67.98 30.93 -16.37
CA GLY A 485 -66.97 30.61 -17.35
C GLY A 485 -65.67 31.37 -17.04
N TRP A 486 -64.54 30.68 -17.16
CA TRP A 486 -63.21 31.27 -16.99
C TRP A 486 -62.13 30.47 -17.73
N SER A 487 -61.55 31.08 -18.76
CA SER A 487 -60.56 30.40 -19.62
C SER A 487 -59.30 29.97 -18.89
N GLY A 488 -58.98 30.60 -17.78
CA GLY A 488 -57.86 30.18 -16.91
C GLY A 488 -58.12 28.92 -16.08
N ALA A 489 -59.39 28.46 -15.97
CA ALA A 489 -59.72 27.25 -15.24
C ALA A 489 -59.36 25.99 -16.05
N SER A 490 -59.04 24.88 -15.34
CA SER A 490 -58.68 23.61 -15.98
C SER A 490 -59.81 23.04 -16.84
N GLY A 491 -61.09 23.27 -16.47
CA GLY A 491 -62.30 22.83 -17.20
C GLY A 491 -63.07 23.98 -17.87
N GLY A 492 -62.47 25.16 -18.07
CA GLY A 492 -63.09 26.31 -18.70
C GLY A 492 -64.10 27.05 -17.84
N SER A 493 -64.42 26.56 -16.62
CA SER A 493 -65.35 27.21 -15.68
C SER A 493 -64.98 26.87 -14.23
N VAL A 494 -65.53 27.67 -13.29
CA VAL A 494 -65.32 27.46 -11.84
C VAL A 494 -66.66 27.53 -11.12
N ARG A 495 -66.80 26.80 -10.00
CA ARG A 495 -67.89 27.02 -9.02
C ARG A 495 -67.37 27.83 -7.85
N TYR A 496 -68.16 28.75 -7.36
CA TYR A 496 -67.87 29.59 -6.22
C TYR A 496 -69.11 29.80 -5.34
N ALA A 497 -68.88 30.07 -4.06
CA ALA A 497 -69.91 30.43 -3.12
C ALA A 497 -69.41 31.52 -2.18
N THR A 498 -70.33 32.44 -1.76
CA THR A 498 -70.05 33.50 -0.77
C THR A 498 -70.66 33.18 0.58
N GLY A 499 -71.67 32.30 0.60
CA GLY A 499 -72.39 31.90 1.83
C GLY A 499 -71.51 31.06 2.76
N LYS A 500 -71.31 31.55 4.00
CA LYS A 500 -70.60 30.81 5.05
C LYS A 500 -71.26 29.44 5.27
N GLY A 501 -70.43 28.38 5.30
CA GLY A 501 -70.89 27.00 5.53
C GLY A 501 -71.26 26.23 4.26
N ALA A 502 -71.38 26.92 3.07
CA ALA A 502 -71.49 26.18 1.82
C ALA A 502 -70.29 25.24 1.65
N SER A 503 -70.53 24.01 1.18
CA SER A 503 -69.43 23.03 1.14
C SER A 503 -69.44 22.20 -0.14
N ALA A 504 -68.23 21.76 -0.53
CA ALA A 504 -67.98 20.79 -1.57
C ALA A 504 -67.30 19.55 -0.93
N THR A 505 -67.83 18.36 -1.16
CA THR A 505 -67.30 17.12 -0.63
C THR A 505 -66.93 16.20 -1.80
N PHE A 506 -65.67 15.81 -1.87
CA PHE A 506 -65.12 14.88 -2.86
C PHE A 506 -64.72 13.57 -2.17
N ARG A 507 -65.35 12.46 -2.59
CA ARG A 507 -64.98 11.13 -2.15
C ARG A 507 -64.18 10.44 -3.25
N PHE A 508 -63.03 9.83 -2.88
CA PHE A 508 -62.12 9.21 -3.82
C PHE A 508 -61.40 8.02 -3.21
N THR A 509 -60.82 7.18 -4.09
CA THR A 509 -59.87 6.13 -3.69
C THR A 509 -58.51 6.50 -4.29
N GLY A 510 -57.50 6.62 -3.43
CA GLY A 510 -56.16 7.03 -3.83
C GLY A 510 -55.19 7.20 -2.66
N SER A 511 -53.93 7.49 -2.94
CA SER A 511 -52.91 7.78 -1.92
C SER A 511 -52.58 9.28 -1.83
N SER A 512 -53.23 10.14 -2.62
CA SER A 512 -53.01 11.58 -2.58
C SER A 512 -54.22 12.33 -3.12
N VAL A 513 -54.47 13.52 -2.59
CA VAL A 513 -55.47 14.45 -3.11
C VAL A 513 -54.94 15.89 -3.08
N ALA A 514 -55.34 16.69 -4.05
CA ALA A 514 -55.07 18.12 -4.06
C ALA A 514 -56.35 18.90 -4.40
N TRP A 515 -56.53 20.06 -3.75
CA TRP A 515 -57.54 21.05 -4.14
C TRP A 515 -56.88 22.07 -5.03
N VAL A 516 -57.45 22.23 -6.24
CA VAL A 516 -57.01 23.23 -7.24
C VAL A 516 -58.05 24.33 -7.26
N ALA A 517 -57.60 25.56 -7.09
CA ALA A 517 -58.47 26.73 -7.08
C ALA A 517 -57.83 27.92 -7.82
N ALA A 518 -58.68 28.94 -8.09
CA ALA A 518 -58.18 30.26 -8.47
C ALA A 518 -57.85 31.10 -7.23
N LYS A 519 -56.80 31.89 -7.28
CA LYS A 519 -56.49 32.90 -6.25
C LYS A 519 -56.60 34.29 -6.86
N GLY A 520 -56.97 35.28 -6.06
CA GLY A 520 -57.10 36.68 -6.49
C GLY A 520 -57.52 37.59 -5.34
N SER A 521 -57.53 38.92 -5.62
CA SER A 521 -57.79 39.96 -4.61
C SER A 521 -59.23 39.92 -4.02
N THR A 522 -60.18 39.35 -4.77
CA THR A 522 -61.59 39.22 -4.34
C THR A 522 -61.93 37.85 -3.78
N ARG A 523 -60.92 36.97 -3.57
CA ARG A 523 -61.16 35.63 -3.09
C ARG A 523 -61.03 35.55 -1.57
N GLY A 524 -61.94 34.76 -0.93
CA GLY A 524 -61.98 34.54 0.51
C GLY A 524 -61.19 33.34 0.97
N SER A 525 -61.58 32.78 2.13
CA SER A 525 -60.95 31.63 2.74
C SER A 525 -61.94 30.46 2.88
N ALA A 526 -61.38 29.27 2.94
CA ALA A 526 -62.18 28.06 3.22
C ALA A 526 -61.48 27.17 4.28
N TRP A 527 -62.28 26.46 5.04
CA TRP A 527 -61.86 25.39 5.93
C TRP A 527 -61.80 24.09 5.15
N VAL A 528 -60.73 23.34 5.35
CA VAL A 528 -60.49 22.03 4.72
C VAL A 528 -60.61 20.92 5.77
N TYR A 529 -61.35 19.89 5.44
CA TYR A 529 -61.48 18.68 6.24
C TYR A 529 -61.06 17.48 5.38
N VAL A 530 -60.33 16.56 5.99
CA VAL A 530 -59.93 15.30 5.39
C VAL A 530 -60.42 14.18 6.29
N ASP A 531 -61.17 13.24 5.73
CA ASP A 531 -61.76 12.11 6.46
C ASP A 531 -62.55 12.57 7.71
N GLY A 532 -63.26 13.70 7.60
CA GLY A 532 -64.05 14.31 8.68
C GLY A 532 -63.25 15.17 9.65
N ALA A 533 -61.94 15.03 9.72
CA ALA A 533 -61.06 15.82 10.60
C ALA A 533 -60.67 17.16 9.98
N TYR A 534 -60.60 18.22 10.78
CA TYR A 534 -60.14 19.53 10.35
C TYR A 534 -58.66 19.48 9.97
N ALA A 535 -58.33 19.85 8.73
CA ALA A 535 -56.99 19.78 8.15
C ALA A 535 -56.34 21.16 7.95
N GLY A 536 -57.09 22.24 8.22
CA GLY A 536 -56.54 23.60 8.15
C GLY A 536 -57.48 24.59 7.42
N SER A 537 -57.04 25.85 7.39
CA SER A 537 -57.70 26.93 6.62
C SER A 537 -56.81 27.29 5.42
N VAL A 538 -57.45 27.51 4.29
CA VAL A 538 -56.80 27.90 3.04
C VAL A 538 -57.30 29.27 2.61
N SER A 539 -56.44 30.26 2.47
CA SER A 539 -56.74 31.55 1.88
C SER A 539 -56.55 31.50 0.37
N LEU A 540 -57.60 31.91 -0.37
CA LEU A 540 -57.54 32.08 -1.82
C LEU A 540 -57.20 33.53 -2.19
N HIS A 541 -57.05 34.42 -1.21
CA HIS A 541 -56.62 35.80 -1.46
C HIS A 541 -55.18 35.85 -2.04
N SER A 542 -54.98 36.69 -3.02
CA SER A 542 -53.66 36.97 -3.61
C SER A 542 -53.73 38.34 -4.32
N SER A 543 -52.72 39.18 -4.17
CA SER A 543 -52.63 40.47 -4.86
C SER A 543 -52.57 40.32 -6.39
N THR A 544 -52.08 39.18 -6.87
CA THR A 544 -52.05 38.83 -8.31
C THR A 544 -52.96 37.64 -8.58
N GLY A 545 -53.67 37.66 -9.69
CA GLY A 545 -54.52 36.56 -10.13
C GLY A 545 -53.68 35.31 -10.44
N GLN A 546 -54.05 34.18 -9.86
CA GLN A 546 -53.43 32.88 -10.13
C GLN A 546 -54.51 31.89 -10.58
N SER A 547 -54.28 31.30 -11.76
CA SER A 547 -55.09 30.22 -12.27
C SER A 547 -54.56 28.88 -11.86
N ARG A 548 -55.47 27.89 -11.62
CA ARG A 548 -55.10 26.49 -11.40
C ARG A 548 -54.08 26.29 -10.28
N ALA A 549 -54.10 27.13 -9.23
CA ALA A 549 -53.20 26.97 -8.08
C ALA A 549 -53.60 25.72 -7.26
N ILE A 550 -52.65 24.88 -6.98
CA ILE A 550 -52.80 23.79 -5.99
C ILE A 550 -52.68 24.45 -4.62
N VAL A 551 -53.83 24.64 -3.97
CA VAL A 551 -53.91 25.40 -2.71
C VAL A 551 -53.90 24.52 -1.47
N PHE A 552 -54.13 23.24 -1.62
CA PHE A 552 -54.08 22.24 -0.59
C PHE A 552 -53.65 20.89 -1.18
N ALA A 553 -52.85 20.13 -0.48
CA ALA A 553 -52.49 18.75 -0.83
C ALA A 553 -52.37 17.88 0.42
N ARG A 554 -52.80 16.63 0.31
CA ARG A 554 -52.64 15.60 1.32
C ARG A 554 -52.15 14.31 0.68
N ASN A 555 -51.19 13.62 1.37
CA ASN A 555 -50.63 12.36 0.89
C ASN A 555 -50.67 11.31 2.01
N TRP A 556 -50.90 10.07 1.65
CA TRP A 556 -50.90 8.89 2.52
C TRP A 556 -49.85 7.89 2.01
N SER A 557 -49.41 7.01 2.89
CA SER A 557 -48.46 5.95 2.56
C SER A 557 -49.06 4.82 1.72
N THR A 558 -50.36 4.63 1.85
CA THR A 558 -51.13 3.56 1.18
C THR A 558 -52.32 4.13 0.43
N VAL A 559 -52.81 3.41 -0.55
CA VAL A 559 -54.08 3.68 -1.22
C VAL A 559 -55.23 3.39 -0.25
N GLY A 560 -56.15 4.32 -0.13
CA GLY A 560 -57.36 4.20 0.72
C GLY A 560 -58.52 4.98 0.14
N THR A 561 -59.73 4.74 0.70
CA THR A 561 -60.89 5.58 0.40
C THR A 561 -60.91 6.75 1.37
N HIS A 562 -60.92 7.95 0.84
CA HIS A 562 -60.81 9.20 1.57
C HIS A 562 -61.89 10.21 1.16
N THR A 563 -62.10 11.20 2.00
CA THR A 563 -62.95 12.34 1.72
C THR A 563 -62.17 13.65 1.86
N LEU A 564 -62.32 14.55 0.91
CA LEU A 564 -61.89 15.93 1.00
C LEU A 564 -63.10 16.81 1.02
N ARG A 565 -63.36 17.56 2.12
CA ARG A 565 -64.45 18.52 2.24
C ARG A 565 -63.89 19.93 2.40
N ILE A 566 -64.37 20.83 1.57
CA ILE A 566 -64.03 22.26 1.56
C ILE A 566 -65.27 23.01 2.01
N VAL A 567 -65.16 23.88 3.01
CA VAL A 567 -66.24 24.63 3.61
C VAL A 567 -65.91 26.12 3.53
N VAL A 568 -66.77 26.91 2.93
CA VAL A 568 -66.63 28.37 2.79
C VAL A 568 -66.64 29.01 4.19
N ALA A 569 -65.59 29.81 4.49
CA ALA A 569 -65.46 30.46 5.80
C ALA A 569 -66.32 31.71 5.94
N GLY A 570 -66.80 32.28 4.84
CA GLY A 570 -67.65 33.48 4.83
C GLY A 570 -66.84 34.75 5.10
N THR A 571 -65.73 34.96 4.42
CA THR A 571 -64.92 36.16 4.51
C THR A 571 -65.69 37.35 3.93
N ALA A 572 -65.94 38.41 4.72
CA ALA A 572 -66.74 39.56 4.31
C ALA A 572 -66.16 40.22 3.05
N GLY A 573 -67.02 40.48 2.03
CA GLY A 573 -66.64 41.11 0.77
C GLY A 573 -65.87 40.23 -0.22
N HIS A 574 -65.70 38.91 0.08
CA HIS A 574 -64.91 38.00 -0.76
C HIS A 574 -65.70 36.70 -1.08
N ALA A 575 -65.51 36.23 -2.30
CA ALA A 575 -66.08 34.98 -2.81
C ALA A 575 -65.11 33.78 -2.71
#